data_185b818e86cb6b926ea19dee1e372558
#
_entry.id   185b818e86cb6b926ea19dee1e372558
#
_cell.length_a   1.000
_cell.length_b   1.000
_cell.length_c   1.000
_cell.angle_alpha   90.00
_cell.angle_beta   90.00
_cell.angle_gamma   90.00
#
_symmetry.space_group_name_H-M   'P 1'
#
loop_
_entity.id
_entity.type
_entity.pdbx_description
1 polymer ?
#
loop_
_entity_poly.entity_id
_entity_poly.type
_entity_poly.pdbx_seq_one_letter_code
_entity_poly.pdbx_strand_id
1 'polypeptide(L)'
;VETAFVSALRDLEGTFSLAVISTKSSGYIYCAKRESPLIIGLGDDANYIGSDFNAFVEFTRQAVIMDDGEYAVVTRQGYAVKELLSRESVNKEVTEIEWDIEMSRRGGYPHYMLKEIYDQPATVKAVLTIPRTDLAALAAMIHDSRHCFLGGVGTTYYIACMGQYLFSRLAGRYLSAISTDEFPQLAQIGPEDSFLAISQSGETYDTLKAIRHAKKSGAKTGAIVNVMGSSLIRAVDVPILQGSGP
;
A
#
# COMPACT_ATOMS: atom_id res chain seq x y z
N VAL A 1 -29.45 -4.74 -10.09
CA VAL A 1 -28.34 -5.29 -9.30
C VAL A 1 -27.51 -4.17 -8.71
N GLU A 2 -27.00 -3.22 -9.54
CA GLU A 2 -26.17 -2.11 -9.08
C GLU A 2 -26.80 -1.33 -7.90
N THR A 3 -28.06 -0.97 -8.00
CA THR A 3 -28.77 -0.24 -6.93
C THR A 3 -28.80 -1.01 -5.62
N ALA A 4 -29.05 -2.32 -5.68
CA ALA A 4 -29.07 -3.18 -4.50
C ALA A 4 -27.64 -3.33 -3.90
N PHE A 5 -26.62 -3.45 -4.74
CA PHE A 5 -25.22 -3.49 -4.32
C PHE A 5 -24.83 -2.22 -3.57
N VAL A 6 -25.10 -1.05 -4.15
CA VAL A 6 -24.82 0.26 -3.52
C VAL A 6 -25.61 0.44 -2.21
N SER A 7 -26.87 -0.03 -2.15
CA SER A 7 -27.63 0.01 -0.89
C SER A 7 -26.98 -0.84 0.19
N ALA A 8 -26.59 -2.07 -0.14
CA ALA A 8 -25.93 -2.96 0.81
C ALA A 8 -24.58 -2.41 1.31
N LEU A 9 -23.79 -1.76 0.42
CA LEU A 9 -22.51 -1.15 0.82
C LEU A 9 -22.65 -0.05 1.88
N ARG A 10 -23.80 0.64 1.92
CA ARG A 10 -24.07 1.70 2.91
C ARG A 10 -24.29 1.14 4.31
N ASP A 11 -24.78 -0.08 4.38
CA ASP A 11 -25.09 -0.77 5.64
C ASP A 11 -23.89 -1.56 6.17
N LEU A 12 -22.82 -1.69 5.36
CA LEU A 12 -21.61 -2.42 5.78
C LEU A 12 -20.74 -1.55 6.68
N GLU A 13 -20.29 -2.13 7.78
CA GLU A 13 -19.31 -1.57 8.69
C GLU A 13 -18.00 -2.34 8.63
N GLY A 14 -16.90 -1.66 9.01
CA GLY A 14 -15.57 -2.26 9.05
C GLY A 14 -14.86 -2.27 7.68
N THR A 15 -13.80 -3.04 7.62
CA THR A 15 -12.89 -3.16 6.48
C THR A 15 -13.37 -4.24 5.52
N PHE A 16 -13.41 -3.96 4.23
CA PHE A 16 -13.80 -4.95 3.23
C PHE A 16 -13.18 -4.68 1.85
N SER A 17 -13.07 -5.74 1.07
CA SER A 17 -12.85 -5.72 -0.37
C SER A 17 -13.81 -6.75 -0.98
N LEU A 18 -14.73 -6.31 -1.82
CA LEU A 18 -15.85 -7.10 -2.32
C LEU A 18 -15.86 -7.12 -3.84
N ALA A 19 -16.11 -8.31 -4.40
CA ALA A 19 -16.48 -8.50 -5.80
C ALA A 19 -17.75 -9.36 -5.86
N VAL A 20 -18.78 -8.86 -6.53
CA VAL A 20 -20.11 -9.47 -6.61
C VAL A 20 -20.50 -9.72 -8.05
N ILE A 21 -20.92 -10.94 -8.35
CA ILE A 21 -21.54 -11.34 -9.62
C ILE A 21 -23.00 -11.73 -9.38
N SER A 22 -23.83 -11.58 -10.41
CA SER A 22 -25.24 -11.92 -10.30
C SER A 22 -25.76 -12.51 -11.61
N THR A 23 -26.56 -13.57 -11.50
CA THR A 23 -27.28 -14.15 -12.65
C THR A 23 -28.30 -13.18 -13.28
N LYS A 24 -28.74 -12.17 -12.51
CA LYS A 24 -29.64 -11.12 -13.00
C LYS A 24 -28.92 -10.01 -13.78
N SER A 25 -27.59 -10.03 -13.81
CA SER A 25 -26.74 -9.06 -14.47
C SER A 25 -25.47 -9.76 -14.97
N SER A 26 -25.67 -10.67 -15.93
CA SER A 26 -24.60 -11.46 -16.52
C SER A 26 -23.59 -10.56 -17.24
N GLY A 27 -22.30 -10.84 -17.10
CA GLY A 27 -21.20 -10.06 -17.70
C GLY A 27 -20.79 -8.83 -16.92
N TYR A 28 -21.34 -8.60 -15.75
CA TYR A 28 -20.96 -7.49 -14.87
C TYR A 28 -20.39 -8.02 -13.55
N ILE A 29 -19.31 -7.39 -13.09
CA ILE A 29 -18.78 -7.56 -11.73
C ILE A 29 -18.92 -6.21 -11.04
N TYR A 30 -19.55 -6.21 -9.88
CA TYR A 30 -19.67 -5.04 -9.02
C TYR A 30 -18.65 -5.16 -7.91
N CYS A 31 -17.79 -4.19 -7.74
CA CYS A 31 -16.77 -4.24 -6.71
C CYS A 31 -16.65 -2.94 -5.94
N ALA A 32 -16.26 -3.05 -4.67
CA ALA A 32 -16.04 -1.92 -3.78
C ALA A 32 -15.06 -2.30 -2.68
N LYS A 33 -14.45 -1.28 -2.08
CA LYS A 33 -13.52 -1.47 -0.96
C LYS A 33 -13.74 -0.44 0.13
N ARG A 34 -13.32 -0.80 1.34
CA ARG A 34 -13.06 0.11 2.45
C ARG A 34 -11.82 -0.38 3.19
N GLU A 35 -10.76 0.45 3.17
CA GLU A 35 -9.47 0.20 3.83
C GLU A 35 -8.67 -1.01 3.31
N SER A 36 -9.32 -2.09 2.85
CA SER A 36 -8.67 -3.20 2.15
C SER A 36 -8.35 -2.84 0.70
N PRO A 37 -7.24 -3.34 0.11
CA PRO A 37 -6.87 -3.03 -1.27
C PRO A 37 -7.85 -3.66 -2.27
N LEU A 38 -8.09 -2.94 -3.37
CA LEU A 38 -8.80 -3.41 -4.55
C LEU A 38 -8.30 -2.69 -5.79
N ILE A 39 -7.92 -3.46 -6.80
CA ILE A 39 -7.31 -2.98 -8.04
C ILE A 39 -8.02 -3.63 -9.23
N ILE A 40 -8.25 -2.84 -10.28
CA ILE A 40 -8.81 -3.32 -11.54
C ILE A 40 -7.69 -3.37 -12.57
N GLY A 41 -7.35 -4.54 -13.07
CA GLY A 41 -6.43 -4.73 -14.19
C GLY A 41 -7.15 -4.58 -15.51
N LEU A 42 -6.60 -3.79 -16.44
CA LEU A 42 -7.20 -3.48 -17.73
C LEU A 42 -6.47 -4.28 -18.81
N GLY A 43 -7.09 -5.31 -19.34
CA GLY A 43 -6.54 -6.13 -20.42
C GLY A 43 -7.33 -5.97 -21.73
N ASP A 44 -6.75 -6.39 -22.83
CA ASP A 44 -7.34 -6.26 -24.17
C ASP A 44 -8.62 -7.10 -24.32
N ASP A 45 -8.60 -8.32 -23.83
CA ASP A 45 -9.71 -9.27 -23.96
C ASP A 45 -10.57 -9.40 -22.70
N ALA A 46 -10.09 -8.98 -21.55
CA ALA A 46 -10.79 -9.06 -20.28
C ALA A 46 -10.21 -8.08 -19.26
N ASN A 47 -11.04 -7.66 -18.31
CA ASN A 47 -10.62 -6.93 -17.13
C ASN A 47 -10.54 -7.86 -15.93
N TYR A 48 -9.64 -7.56 -15.02
CA TYR A 48 -9.28 -8.38 -13.87
C TYR A 48 -9.55 -7.61 -12.58
N ILE A 49 -9.83 -8.31 -11.50
CA ILE A 49 -10.00 -7.72 -10.17
C ILE A 49 -9.12 -8.48 -9.19
N GLY A 50 -8.32 -7.75 -8.44
CA GLY A 50 -7.43 -8.33 -7.44
C GLY A 50 -7.18 -7.36 -6.30
N SER A 51 -6.63 -7.85 -5.21
CA SER A 51 -6.15 -7.03 -4.10
C SER A 51 -4.70 -6.60 -4.27
N ASP A 52 -3.98 -7.19 -5.23
CA ASP A 52 -2.58 -6.94 -5.52
C ASP A 52 -2.34 -7.08 -7.02
N PHE A 53 -1.36 -6.36 -7.57
CA PHE A 53 -0.98 -6.41 -8.99
C PHE A 53 -0.55 -7.81 -9.44
N ASN A 54 0.06 -8.61 -8.56
CA ASN A 54 0.49 -9.97 -8.85
C ASN A 54 -0.67 -10.89 -9.26
N ALA A 55 -1.91 -10.55 -8.86
CA ALA A 55 -3.09 -11.32 -9.25
C ALA A 55 -3.34 -11.35 -10.76
N PHE A 56 -2.87 -10.36 -11.50
CA PHE A 56 -3.15 -10.25 -12.94
C PHE A 56 -1.99 -9.69 -13.80
N VAL A 57 -0.80 -9.47 -13.22
CA VAL A 57 0.36 -8.90 -13.94
C VAL A 57 0.78 -9.74 -15.17
N GLU A 58 0.48 -11.04 -15.15
CA GLU A 58 0.71 -11.93 -16.29
C GLU A 58 -0.21 -11.63 -17.49
N PHE A 59 -1.33 -10.96 -17.26
CA PHE A 59 -2.36 -10.68 -18.28
C PHE A 59 -2.38 -9.22 -18.70
N THR A 60 -2.06 -8.31 -17.81
CA THR A 60 -2.02 -6.87 -18.09
C THR A 60 -1.11 -6.12 -17.13
N ARG A 61 -0.50 -5.05 -17.64
CA ARG A 61 0.29 -4.10 -16.84
C ARG A 61 -0.45 -2.79 -16.55
N GLN A 62 -1.65 -2.62 -17.09
CA GLN A 62 -2.46 -1.43 -16.87
C GLN A 62 -3.44 -1.70 -15.74
N ALA A 63 -3.49 -0.80 -14.77
CA ALA A 63 -4.32 -0.96 -13.60
C ALA A 63 -4.95 0.34 -13.13
N VAL A 64 -6.11 0.21 -12.51
CA VAL A 64 -6.83 1.29 -11.83
C VAL A 64 -6.92 0.93 -10.35
N ILE A 65 -6.44 1.83 -9.52
CA ILE A 65 -6.46 1.67 -8.07
C ILE A 65 -7.75 2.27 -7.53
N MET A 66 -8.51 1.49 -6.76
CA MET A 66 -9.73 1.95 -6.11
C MET A 66 -9.42 2.68 -4.81
N ASP A 67 -10.13 3.77 -4.55
CA ASP A 67 -10.08 4.49 -3.27
C ASP A 67 -11.28 4.15 -2.37
N ASP A 68 -11.19 4.54 -1.09
CA ASP A 68 -12.29 4.37 -0.16
C ASP A 68 -13.46 5.28 -0.53
N GLY A 69 -14.68 4.76 -0.40
CA GLY A 69 -15.88 5.47 -0.78
C GLY A 69 -16.24 5.38 -2.26
N GLU A 70 -15.51 4.58 -3.02
CA GLU A 70 -15.81 4.27 -4.42
C GLU A 70 -16.38 2.87 -4.59
N TYR A 71 -17.14 2.68 -5.67
CA TYR A 71 -17.48 1.37 -6.21
C TYR A 71 -17.25 1.35 -7.71
N ALA A 72 -17.02 0.16 -8.25
CA ALA A 72 -16.86 0.00 -9.69
C ALA A 72 -17.81 -1.03 -10.27
N VAL A 73 -18.15 -0.80 -11.53
CA VAL A 73 -18.86 -1.74 -12.40
C VAL A 73 -17.89 -2.15 -13.49
N VAL A 74 -17.49 -3.40 -13.50
CA VAL A 74 -16.47 -3.94 -14.40
C VAL A 74 -17.13 -4.93 -15.36
N THR A 75 -16.80 -4.80 -16.63
CA THR A 75 -17.24 -5.70 -17.70
C THR A 75 -16.02 -6.25 -18.43
N ARG A 76 -16.24 -7.13 -19.39
CA ARG A 76 -15.17 -7.66 -20.24
C ARG A 76 -14.44 -6.58 -21.01
N GLN A 77 -15.14 -5.53 -21.50
CA GLN A 77 -14.60 -4.50 -22.39
C GLN A 77 -14.38 -3.14 -21.74
N GLY A 78 -14.75 -2.98 -20.47
CA GLY A 78 -14.60 -1.67 -19.82
C GLY A 78 -14.91 -1.68 -18.34
N TYR A 79 -14.71 -0.53 -17.73
CA TYR A 79 -15.01 -0.31 -16.32
C TYR A 79 -15.59 1.09 -16.12
N ALA A 80 -16.33 1.28 -15.04
CA ALA A 80 -16.77 2.57 -14.57
C ALA A 80 -16.60 2.62 -13.05
N VAL A 81 -15.83 3.61 -12.56
CA VAL A 81 -15.69 3.90 -11.14
C VAL A 81 -16.64 5.03 -10.78
N LYS A 82 -17.34 4.90 -9.67
CA LYS A 82 -18.33 5.88 -9.19
C LYS A 82 -18.18 6.11 -7.69
N GLU A 83 -18.47 7.30 -7.25
CA GLU A 83 -18.56 7.61 -5.83
C GLU A 83 -19.79 6.94 -5.21
N LEU A 84 -19.65 6.37 -4.03
CA LEU A 84 -20.70 5.59 -3.35
C LEU A 84 -21.90 6.46 -2.93
N LEU A 85 -21.67 7.71 -2.53
CA LEU A 85 -22.71 8.59 -2.02
C LEU A 85 -23.46 9.32 -3.15
N SER A 86 -22.74 10.00 -4.04
CA SER A 86 -23.31 10.78 -5.14
C SER A 86 -23.71 9.93 -6.35
N ARG A 87 -23.04 8.78 -6.55
CA ARG A 87 -23.08 7.93 -7.74
C ARG A 87 -22.52 8.59 -9.00
N GLU A 88 -21.82 9.70 -8.85
CA GLU A 88 -21.15 10.36 -9.94
C GLU A 88 -19.94 9.55 -10.40
N SER A 89 -19.64 9.62 -11.70
CA SER A 89 -18.49 8.93 -12.27
C SER A 89 -17.20 9.60 -11.81
N VAL A 90 -16.24 8.80 -11.37
CA VAL A 90 -14.90 9.21 -11.00
C VAL A 90 -13.95 8.85 -12.13
N ASN A 91 -13.22 9.85 -12.62
CA ASN A 91 -12.15 9.59 -13.59
C ASN A 91 -10.90 9.14 -12.85
N LYS A 92 -10.43 7.94 -13.12
CA LYS A 92 -9.25 7.33 -12.49
C LYS A 92 -8.06 7.37 -13.44
N GLU A 93 -6.91 7.68 -12.91
CA GLU A 93 -5.64 7.53 -13.61
C GLU A 93 -5.30 6.04 -13.78
N VAL A 94 -4.87 5.68 -14.98
CA VAL A 94 -4.38 4.32 -15.24
C VAL A 94 -2.90 4.28 -14.89
N THR A 95 -2.57 3.41 -13.96
CA THR A 95 -1.19 3.16 -13.51
C THR A 95 -0.58 2.06 -14.35
N GLU A 96 0.60 2.27 -14.89
CA GLU A 96 1.39 1.23 -15.57
C GLU A 96 2.28 0.51 -14.54
N ILE A 97 2.23 -0.83 -14.56
CA ILE A 97 3.03 -1.68 -13.68
C ILE A 97 4.39 -1.91 -14.35
N GLU A 98 5.44 -1.31 -13.82
CA GLU A 98 6.80 -1.40 -14.36
C GLU A 98 7.56 -2.70 -13.98
N TRP A 99 6.93 -3.59 -13.21
CA TRP A 99 7.59 -4.81 -12.74
C TRP A 99 7.84 -5.81 -13.87
N ASP A 100 8.99 -6.45 -13.81
CA ASP A 100 9.33 -7.56 -14.70
C ASP A 100 8.52 -8.81 -14.31
N ILE A 101 7.77 -9.34 -15.29
CA ILE A 101 6.96 -10.55 -15.11
C ILE A 101 7.83 -11.75 -14.72
N GLU A 102 9.08 -11.81 -15.15
CA GLU A 102 10.00 -12.89 -14.76
C GLU A 102 10.34 -12.86 -13.26
N MET A 103 10.39 -11.66 -12.65
CA MET A 103 10.61 -11.53 -11.21
C MET A 103 9.41 -12.04 -10.39
N SER A 104 8.18 -11.92 -10.90
CA SER A 104 6.97 -12.42 -10.22
C SER A 104 6.77 -13.93 -10.35
N ARG A 105 7.45 -14.59 -11.30
CA ARG A 105 7.39 -16.05 -11.46
C ARG A 105 8.31 -16.76 -10.48
N ARG A 106 7.98 -18.01 -10.12
CA ARG A 106 8.81 -18.83 -9.22
C ARG A 106 10.21 -19.16 -9.76
N GLY A 107 10.52 -18.85 -11.03
CA GLY A 107 11.85 -19.02 -11.61
C GLY A 107 12.43 -20.45 -11.48
N GLY A 108 11.59 -21.47 -11.51
CA GLY A 108 11.98 -22.88 -11.33
C GLY A 108 12.05 -23.34 -9.87
N TYR A 109 11.81 -22.46 -8.90
CA TYR A 109 11.78 -22.85 -7.48
C TYR A 109 10.41 -23.45 -7.09
N PRO A 110 10.36 -24.44 -6.19
CA PRO A 110 9.10 -25.06 -5.74
C PRO A 110 8.25 -24.10 -4.92
N HIS A 111 8.86 -23.12 -4.24
CA HIS A 111 8.19 -22.16 -3.36
C HIS A 111 8.72 -20.75 -3.57
N TYR A 112 7.86 -19.73 -3.48
CA TYR A 112 8.25 -18.31 -3.55
C TYR A 112 9.27 -17.94 -2.48
N MET A 113 9.07 -18.35 -1.23
CA MET A 113 10.02 -18.10 -0.14
C MET A 113 11.43 -18.56 -0.49
N LEU A 114 11.58 -19.75 -1.09
CA LEU A 114 12.89 -20.26 -1.49
C LEU A 114 13.51 -19.40 -2.60
N LYS A 115 12.72 -19.01 -3.60
CA LYS A 115 13.15 -18.07 -4.64
C LYS A 115 13.65 -16.77 -4.01
N GLU A 116 12.86 -16.14 -3.15
CA GLU A 116 13.18 -14.86 -2.49
C GLU A 116 14.47 -14.95 -1.66
N ILE A 117 14.73 -16.08 -0.99
CA ILE A 117 16.01 -16.32 -0.29
C ILE A 117 17.18 -16.25 -1.26
N TYR A 118 17.07 -16.88 -2.43
CA TYR A 118 18.14 -16.86 -3.44
C TYR A 118 18.22 -15.53 -4.20
N ASP A 119 17.13 -14.76 -4.27
CA ASP A 119 17.11 -13.45 -4.91
C ASP A 119 17.75 -12.35 -4.03
N GLN A 120 17.96 -12.58 -2.72
CA GLN A 120 18.47 -11.57 -1.79
C GLN A 120 19.72 -10.83 -2.27
N PRO A 121 20.76 -11.46 -2.88
CA PRO A 121 21.91 -10.71 -3.37
C PRO A 121 21.56 -9.67 -4.43
N ALA A 122 20.59 -9.96 -5.29
CA ALA A 122 20.12 -9.05 -6.33
C ALA A 122 19.22 -7.96 -5.75
N THR A 123 18.28 -8.32 -4.87
CA THR A 123 17.35 -7.38 -4.25
C THR A 123 18.07 -6.39 -3.32
N VAL A 124 19.05 -6.84 -2.54
CA VAL A 124 19.89 -5.94 -1.73
C VAL A 124 20.68 -4.97 -2.61
N LYS A 125 21.20 -5.44 -3.75
CA LYS A 125 21.88 -4.56 -4.70
C LYS A 125 20.93 -3.51 -5.29
N ALA A 126 19.69 -3.88 -5.60
CA ALA A 126 18.66 -2.95 -6.09
C ALA A 126 18.32 -1.88 -5.04
N VAL A 127 18.16 -2.26 -3.78
CA VAL A 127 17.90 -1.29 -2.68
C VAL A 127 19.02 -0.24 -2.57
N LEU A 128 20.27 -0.57 -2.88
CA LEU A 128 21.36 0.39 -2.85
C LEU A 128 21.30 1.45 -3.97
N THR A 129 20.38 1.30 -4.93
CA THR A 129 20.16 2.28 -6.00
C THR A 129 19.08 3.31 -5.71
N ILE A 130 18.48 3.28 -4.52
CA ILE A 130 17.49 4.29 -4.09
C ILE A 130 18.08 5.70 -4.28
N PRO A 131 17.34 6.63 -4.93
CA PRO A 131 17.82 7.97 -5.21
C PRO A 131 18.27 8.68 -3.93
N ARG A 132 19.42 9.33 -3.99
CA ARG A 132 19.95 10.11 -2.84
C ARG A 132 19.04 11.27 -2.45
N THR A 133 18.27 11.81 -3.39
CA THR A 133 17.27 12.86 -3.15
C THR A 133 16.18 12.38 -2.19
N ASP A 134 15.69 11.16 -2.37
CA ASP A 134 14.63 10.58 -1.57
C ASP A 134 15.14 10.27 -0.16
N LEU A 135 16.35 9.69 -0.08
CA LEU A 135 17.03 9.47 1.20
C LEU A 135 17.31 10.78 1.94
N ALA A 136 17.68 11.85 1.22
CA ALA A 136 17.89 13.16 1.82
C ALA A 136 16.61 13.77 2.37
N ALA A 137 15.49 13.63 1.65
CA ALA A 137 14.18 14.08 2.13
C ALA A 137 13.75 13.35 3.41
N LEU A 138 13.96 12.02 3.46
CA LEU A 138 13.67 11.22 4.66
C LEU A 138 14.62 11.62 5.82
N ALA A 139 15.90 11.80 5.55
CA ALA A 139 16.88 12.21 6.55
C ALA A 139 16.54 13.59 7.12
N ALA A 140 16.12 14.56 6.27
CA ALA A 140 15.68 15.87 6.72
C ALA A 140 14.44 15.76 7.63
N MET A 141 13.43 14.98 7.25
CA MET A 141 12.24 14.74 8.07
C MET A 141 12.62 14.23 9.47
N ILE A 142 13.52 13.24 9.54
CA ILE A 142 13.99 12.67 10.81
C ILE A 142 14.81 13.70 11.61
N HIS A 143 15.69 14.45 10.94
CA HIS A 143 16.58 15.40 11.58
C HIS A 143 15.81 16.57 12.20
N ASP A 144 14.85 17.12 11.47
CA ASP A 144 14.09 18.31 11.87
C ASP A 144 13.01 18.02 12.92
N SER A 145 12.71 16.75 13.17
CA SER A 145 11.71 16.37 14.17
C SER A 145 12.27 16.40 15.58
N ARG A 146 11.45 16.82 16.56
CA ARG A 146 11.77 16.67 17.97
C ARG A 146 11.89 15.20 18.36
N HIS A 147 10.89 14.39 18.00
CA HIS A 147 10.89 12.94 18.12
C HIS A 147 10.50 12.30 16.78
N CYS A 148 11.11 11.17 16.47
CA CYS A 148 10.73 10.35 15.34
C CYS A 148 10.36 8.95 15.83
N PHE A 149 9.11 8.55 15.56
CA PHE A 149 8.65 7.18 15.79
C PHE A 149 8.93 6.33 14.57
N LEU A 150 9.42 5.12 14.79
CA LEU A 150 9.71 4.15 13.75
C LEU A 150 8.75 2.98 13.91
N GLY A 151 7.75 2.90 13.03
CA GLY A 151 6.59 2.01 13.18
C GLY A 151 6.57 0.86 12.18
N GLY A 152 6.14 -0.29 12.66
CA GLY A 152 5.85 -1.49 11.88
C GLY A 152 4.99 -2.46 12.68
N VAL A 153 4.54 -3.54 12.07
CA VAL A 153 3.82 -4.63 12.75
C VAL A 153 4.41 -5.98 12.34
N GLY A 154 4.44 -6.94 13.25
CA GLY A 154 5.06 -8.25 13.00
C GLY A 154 6.56 -8.11 12.67
N THR A 155 7.00 -8.66 11.56
CA THR A 155 8.41 -8.63 11.14
C THR A 155 8.93 -7.20 10.98
N THR A 156 8.13 -6.28 10.45
CA THR A 156 8.55 -4.88 10.26
C THR A 156 8.70 -4.12 11.57
N TYR A 157 7.99 -4.51 12.62
CA TYR A 157 8.24 -4.00 13.97
C TYR A 157 9.64 -4.38 14.49
N TYR A 158 10.09 -5.62 14.25
CA TYR A 158 11.45 -6.01 14.63
C TYR A 158 12.52 -5.28 13.80
N ILE A 159 12.23 -4.96 12.54
CA ILE A 159 13.09 -4.08 11.72
C ILE A 159 13.13 -2.67 12.33
N ALA A 160 12.00 -2.14 12.80
CA ALA A 160 11.96 -0.87 13.50
C ALA A 160 12.82 -0.89 14.79
N CYS A 161 12.74 -1.95 15.59
CA CYS A 161 13.58 -2.14 16.76
C CYS A 161 15.07 -2.16 16.39
N MET A 162 15.47 -2.85 15.33
CA MET A 162 16.83 -2.83 14.84
C MET A 162 17.25 -1.44 14.35
N GLY A 163 16.37 -0.76 13.62
CA GLY A 163 16.56 0.62 13.15
C GLY A 163 16.86 1.59 14.31
N GLN A 164 16.15 1.47 15.41
CA GLN A 164 16.39 2.27 16.62
C GLN A 164 17.87 2.20 17.09
N TYR A 165 18.44 0.99 17.12
CA TYR A 165 19.86 0.81 17.48
C TYR A 165 20.81 1.38 16.43
N LEU A 166 20.50 1.18 15.14
CA LEU A 166 21.34 1.66 14.05
C LEU A 166 21.37 3.20 13.99
N PHE A 167 20.21 3.86 14.06
CA PHE A 167 20.14 5.32 14.09
C PHE A 167 20.84 5.90 15.33
N SER A 168 20.62 5.31 16.50
CA SER A 168 21.28 5.75 17.74
C SER A 168 22.81 5.65 17.61
N ARG A 169 23.32 4.52 17.10
CA ARG A 169 24.75 4.25 17.04
C ARG A 169 25.47 4.99 15.91
N LEU A 170 24.85 5.07 14.72
CA LEU A 170 25.50 5.60 13.51
C LEU A 170 25.22 7.08 13.28
N ALA A 171 24.02 7.54 13.63
CA ALA A 171 23.59 8.93 13.42
C ALA A 171 23.52 9.75 14.72
N GLY A 172 23.76 9.15 15.88
CA GLY A 172 23.57 9.83 17.17
C GLY A 172 22.12 10.26 17.43
N ARG A 173 21.15 9.65 16.73
CA ARG A 173 19.74 10.02 16.76
C ARG A 173 18.91 8.85 17.28
N TYR A 174 18.26 9.04 18.43
CA TYR A 174 17.34 8.04 18.93
C TYR A 174 15.98 8.15 18.24
N LEU A 175 15.51 7.04 17.69
CA LEU A 175 14.17 6.87 17.15
C LEU A 175 13.43 5.87 18.02
N SER A 176 12.15 6.14 18.33
CA SER A 176 11.34 5.25 19.17
C SER A 176 10.68 4.18 18.30
N ALA A 177 11.13 2.94 18.40
CA ALA A 177 10.45 1.82 17.76
C ALA A 177 9.11 1.54 18.44
N ILE A 178 8.04 1.40 17.66
CA ILE A 178 6.69 1.14 18.18
C ILE A 178 5.91 0.23 17.23
N SER A 179 5.07 -0.64 17.79
CA SER A 179 4.14 -1.45 17.01
C SER A 179 2.96 -0.58 16.55
N THR A 180 2.63 -0.64 15.25
CA THR A 180 1.66 0.28 14.65
C THR A 180 0.23 0.06 15.13
N ASP A 181 -0.12 -1.15 15.56
CA ASP A 181 -1.40 -1.49 16.18
C ASP A 181 -1.57 -0.84 17.56
N GLU A 182 -0.48 -0.64 18.30
CA GLU A 182 -0.47 -0.04 19.63
C GLU A 182 -0.22 1.48 19.59
N PHE A 183 0.39 1.99 18.52
CA PHE A 183 0.84 3.38 18.44
C PHE A 183 -0.23 4.41 18.79
N PRO A 184 -1.48 4.35 18.29
CA PRO A 184 -2.48 5.37 18.58
C PRO A 184 -2.88 5.46 20.06
N GLN A 185 -2.63 4.41 20.85
CA GLN A 185 -2.96 4.34 22.27
C GLN A 185 -1.76 4.69 23.16
N LEU A 186 -0.55 4.37 22.73
CA LEU A 186 0.65 4.48 23.56
C LEU A 186 1.43 5.76 23.37
N ALA A 187 1.45 6.32 22.14
CA ALA A 187 2.32 7.43 21.82
C ALA A 187 1.56 8.75 21.70
N GLN A 188 2.09 9.78 22.35
CA GLN A 188 1.71 11.17 22.09
C GLN A 188 2.55 11.66 20.91
N ILE A 189 1.92 12.15 19.84
CA ILE A 189 2.58 12.70 18.66
C ILE A 189 1.95 14.03 18.29
N GLY A 190 2.76 14.98 17.81
CA GLY A 190 2.31 16.33 17.46
C GLY A 190 3.08 16.92 16.28
N PRO A 191 2.85 18.22 15.98
CA PRO A 191 3.40 18.88 14.78
C PRO A 191 4.93 18.94 14.69
N GLU A 192 5.62 18.87 15.84
CA GLU A 192 7.08 18.87 15.90
C GLU A 192 7.70 17.47 15.77
N ASP A 193 6.87 16.45 15.72
CA ASP A 193 7.29 15.05 15.67
C ASP A 193 7.13 14.47 14.25
N SER A 194 7.70 13.30 14.02
CA SER A 194 7.50 12.54 12.79
C SER A 194 7.24 11.07 13.05
N PHE A 195 6.60 10.43 12.09
CA PHE A 195 6.36 9.01 12.07
C PHE A 195 6.87 8.39 10.78
N LEU A 196 7.80 7.45 10.89
CA LEU A 196 8.33 6.68 9.76
C LEU A 196 7.80 5.25 9.82
N ALA A 197 6.95 4.88 8.88
CA ALA A 197 6.40 3.54 8.75
C ALA A 197 7.31 2.62 7.91
N ILE A 198 7.36 1.35 8.29
CA ILE A 198 8.01 0.29 7.49
C ILE A 198 6.95 -0.75 7.16
N SER A 199 6.75 -1.00 5.86
CA SER A 199 5.79 -1.99 5.38
C SER A 199 6.25 -2.58 4.05
N GLN A 200 6.17 -3.90 3.88
CA GLN A 200 6.46 -4.52 2.60
C GLN A 200 5.33 -4.22 1.60
N SER A 201 4.10 -4.56 1.92
CA SER A 201 2.94 -4.39 1.05
C SER A 201 2.45 -2.94 0.93
N GLY A 202 2.64 -2.14 1.99
CA GLY A 202 2.05 -0.81 2.09
C GLY A 202 0.52 -0.79 2.23
N GLU A 203 -0.09 -1.95 2.50
CA GLU A 203 -1.54 -2.13 2.65
C GLU A 203 -1.93 -2.60 4.06
N THR A 204 -0.97 -2.72 4.97
CA THR A 204 -1.23 -3.18 6.33
C THR A 204 -2.13 -2.18 7.07
N TYR A 205 -3.30 -2.63 7.49
CA TYR A 205 -4.35 -1.81 8.10
C TYR A 205 -3.84 -0.98 9.28
N ASP A 206 -3.16 -1.62 10.24
CA ASP A 206 -2.68 -0.94 11.44
C ASP A 206 -1.61 0.11 11.11
N THR A 207 -0.78 -0.14 10.10
CA THR A 207 0.20 0.83 9.62
C THR A 207 -0.47 2.05 8.99
N LEU A 208 -1.49 1.84 8.15
CA LEU A 208 -2.29 2.92 7.57
C LEU A 208 -3.05 3.72 8.65
N LYS A 209 -3.58 3.04 9.66
CA LYS A 209 -4.24 3.67 10.81
C LYS A 209 -3.26 4.53 11.62
N ALA A 210 -2.04 4.05 11.84
CA ALA A 210 -0.98 4.80 12.52
C ALA A 210 -0.60 6.08 11.75
N ILE A 211 -0.44 6.00 10.42
CA ILE A 211 -0.18 7.16 9.57
C ILE A 211 -1.31 8.18 9.63
N ARG A 212 -2.57 7.73 9.53
CA ARG A 212 -3.74 8.62 9.66
C ARG A 212 -3.77 9.33 11.02
N HIS A 213 -3.44 8.60 12.10
CA HIS A 213 -3.35 9.18 13.44
C HIS A 213 -2.24 10.23 13.53
N ALA A 214 -1.04 9.95 13.03
CA ALA A 214 0.07 10.88 13.02
C ALA A 214 -0.27 12.16 12.22
N LYS A 215 -0.82 12.02 11.02
CA LYS A 215 -1.27 13.16 10.20
C LYS A 215 -2.34 14.01 10.86
N LYS A 216 -3.33 13.37 11.48
CA LYS A 216 -4.39 14.08 12.22
C LYS A 216 -3.82 14.89 13.38
N SER A 217 -2.73 14.46 13.97
CA SER A 217 -2.00 15.15 15.04
C SER A 217 -1.04 16.23 14.51
N GLY A 218 -0.94 16.42 13.20
CA GLY A 218 -0.08 17.42 12.56
C GLY A 218 1.36 16.98 12.36
N ALA A 219 1.73 15.76 12.69
CA ALA A 219 3.08 15.24 12.52
C ALA A 219 3.41 14.97 11.05
N LYS A 220 4.70 15.11 10.70
CA LYS A 220 5.20 14.69 9.38
C LYS A 220 5.27 13.18 9.30
N THR A 221 4.98 12.63 8.12
CA THR A 221 4.92 11.19 7.90
C THR A 221 5.82 10.75 6.77
N GLY A 222 6.52 9.64 6.98
CA GLY A 222 7.29 8.97 5.94
C GLY A 222 6.98 7.47 5.92
N ALA A 223 7.32 6.81 4.83
CA ALA A 223 7.23 5.37 4.74
C ALA A 223 8.32 4.77 3.86
N ILE A 224 8.81 3.61 4.26
CA ILE A 224 9.62 2.72 3.44
C ILE A 224 8.73 1.55 3.04
N VAL A 225 8.46 1.42 1.73
CA VAL A 225 7.50 0.44 1.19
C VAL A 225 8.10 -0.24 -0.03
N ASN A 226 7.80 -1.52 -0.24
CA ASN A 226 8.26 -2.22 -1.42
C ASN A 226 7.28 -2.16 -2.61
N VAL A 227 5.97 -2.13 -2.35
CA VAL A 227 4.95 -2.17 -3.40
C VAL A 227 4.63 -0.77 -3.91
N MET A 228 4.95 -0.53 -5.19
CA MET A 228 4.61 0.69 -5.91
C MET A 228 3.08 0.89 -5.96
N GLY A 229 2.63 2.14 -5.83
CA GLY A 229 1.20 2.47 -5.89
C GLY A 229 0.37 2.03 -4.68
N SER A 230 1.01 1.51 -3.63
CA SER A 230 0.31 1.12 -2.40
C SER A 230 -0.35 2.31 -1.70
N SER A 231 -1.36 2.00 -0.89
CA SER A 231 -2.09 3.02 -0.11
C SER A 231 -1.17 3.82 0.80
N LEU A 232 -0.16 3.17 1.39
CA LEU A 232 0.79 3.82 2.29
C LEU A 232 1.68 4.84 1.57
N ILE A 233 2.19 4.53 0.36
CA ILE A 233 2.98 5.47 -0.44
C ILE A 233 2.18 6.74 -0.75
N ARG A 234 0.90 6.60 -1.10
CA ARG A 234 0.04 7.75 -1.39
C ARG A 234 -0.36 8.54 -0.15
N ALA A 235 -0.32 7.92 1.02
CA ALA A 235 -0.77 8.52 2.27
C ALA A 235 0.28 9.37 2.98
N VAL A 236 1.57 9.18 2.73
CA VAL A 236 2.67 9.83 3.46
C VAL A 236 3.23 11.07 2.75
N ASP A 237 3.94 11.90 3.49
CA ASP A 237 4.58 13.12 2.95
C ASP A 237 5.94 12.80 2.30
N VAL A 238 6.64 11.77 2.80
CA VAL A 238 7.97 11.33 2.31
C VAL A 238 7.94 9.82 2.04
N PRO A 239 7.53 9.41 0.82
CA PRO A 239 7.56 8.00 0.44
C PRO A 239 8.97 7.58 -0.02
N ILE A 240 9.40 6.39 0.39
CA ILE A 240 10.59 5.69 -0.11
C ILE A 240 10.14 4.35 -0.69
N LEU A 241 10.34 4.18 -1.98
CA LEU A 241 10.14 2.88 -2.63
C LEU A 241 11.41 2.06 -2.47
N GLN A 242 11.29 0.89 -1.82
CA GLN A 242 12.44 0.02 -1.57
C GLN A 242 12.98 -0.61 -2.86
N GLY A 243 12.10 -1.00 -3.79
CA GLY A 243 12.49 -1.54 -5.09
C GLY A 243 13.18 -2.90 -5.02
N SER A 244 12.84 -3.72 -4.03
CA SER A 244 13.43 -5.07 -3.86
C SER A 244 12.75 -6.15 -4.72
N GLY A 245 11.83 -5.77 -5.61
CA GLY A 245 11.04 -6.69 -6.42
C GLY A 245 9.75 -7.13 -5.73
N PRO A 246 8.88 -7.86 -6.45
CA PRO A 246 7.61 -8.35 -5.95
C PRO A 246 7.77 -9.42 -4.89
#